data_5dc9bce822f0ac25e69a3db17f33cc87
#
_entry.id   5dc9bce822f0ac25e69a3db17f33cc87
#
_cell.length_a   1.000
_cell.length_b   1.000
_cell.length_c   1.000
_cell.angle_alpha   90.00
_cell.angle_beta   90.00
_cell.angle_gamma   90.00
#
_symmetry.space_group_name_H-M   'P 1'
#
loop_
_entity.id
_entity.type
_entity.pdbx_description
1 polymer ?
#
loop_
_entity_poly.entity_id
_entity_poly.type
_entity_poly.pdbx_seq_one_letter_code
_entity_poly.pdbx_strand_id
1 'polypeptide(L)'
;MNGSGAGIFAICSRGNKHNMDVNISGGTITNNYSGTGENEEENAIVLMGWDPNLTEDTGFADLHLSDSPVITGSVTLSDDNNYGPRIYVGKSLQLSDKHILVTPTYGKADLIAVEYENDSAAESFESQFYSNGMSKLVRDGKYLKWALVKPKVQVSADKEKGCPSSKIVLTAKATHVLDDKGITYSYQWYKDDQILNSQTGETLTVSEAGTYKVEVTATSQAGVNSTETASIVIPAFEHSYSWQFDKTNHWEHCSIGNENTTQEAHTFGNWVVTKQASIGAEG
;
A
#
# COMPACT_ATOMS: atom_id res chain seq x y z
N MET A 1 22.67 -19.88 -20.30
CA MET A 1 22.25 -20.01 -18.87
C MET A 1 22.90 -18.84 -18.15
N ASN A 2 22.11 -17.85 -17.78
CA ASN A 2 22.59 -16.79 -16.88
C ASN A 2 22.67 -17.43 -15.50
N GLY A 3 23.88 -17.74 -15.04
CA GLY A 3 24.07 -18.23 -13.69
C GLY A 3 23.70 -17.14 -12.69
N SER A 4 22.94 -17.48 -11.65
CA SER A 4 22.83 -16.58 -10.50
C SER A 4 24.22 -16.49 -9.89
N GLY A 5 24.73 -15.27 -9.67
CA GLY A 5 26.03 -15.05 -9.02
C GLY A 5 26.01 -15.31 -7.51
N ALA A 6 25.13 -16.16 -6.99
CA ALA A 6 25.05 -16.49 -5.57
C ALA A 6 26.30 -17.25 -5.10
N GLY A 7 26.74 -16.98 -3.87
CA GLY A 7 27.83 -17.75 -3.24
C GLY A 7 27.45 -19.21 -3.01
N ILE A 8 26.17 -19.45 -2.64
CA ILE A 8 25.56 -20.77 -2.56
C ILE A 8 24.26 -20.78 -3.34
N PHE A 9 24.15 -21.73 -4.25
CA PHE A 9 22.92 -22.00 -4.97
C PHE A 9 22.52 -23.46 -4.69
N ALA A 10 21.42 -23.64 -3.96
CA ALA A 10 20.91 -24.95 -3.61
C ALA A 10 19.51 -25.16 -4.18
N ILE A 11 19.33 -26.27 -4.89
CA ILE A 11 18.07 -26.65 -5.51
C ILE A 11 17.72 -28.09 -5.19
N CYS A 12 16.54 -28.31 -4.66
CA CYS A 12 15.97 -29.65 -4.51
C CYS A 12 15.26 -30.03 -5.82
N SER A 13 15.68 -31.16 -6.43
CA SER A 13 15.18 -31.56 -7.74
C SER A 13 13.83 -32.29 -7.65
N ARG A 14 13.12 -32.28 -8.78
CA ARG A 14 11.81 -32.92 -8.98
C ARG A 14 11.75 -34.37 -8.48
N GLY A 15 10.68 -34.71 -7.79
CA GLY A 15 10.41 -36.07 -7.33
C GLY A 15 11.05 -36.45 -5.99
N ASN A 16 11.85 -35.58 -5.40
CA ASN A 16 12.33 -35.74 -4.04
C ASN A 16 11.29 -35.19 -3.04
N LYS A 17 10.74 -36.11 -2.25
CA LYS A 17 9.83 -35.78 -1.14
C LYS A 17 10.55 -35.30 0.12
N HIS A 18 11.87 -35.22 0.08
CA HIS A 18 12.73 -34.86 1.20
C HIS A 18 13.42 -33.53 0.92
N ASN A 19 13.50 -32.70 1.94
CA ASN A 19 14.26 -31.45 1.87
C ASN A 19 15.77 -31.75 1.74
N MET A 20 16.47 -30.82 1.11
CA MET A 20 17.91 -30.75 1.10
C MET A 20 18.34 -29.73 2.17
N ASP A 21 19.17 -30.16 3.11
CA ASP A 21 19.65 -29.30 4.18
C ASP A 21 21.00 -28.65 3.80
N VAL A 22 21.03 -27.32 3.78
CA VAL A 22 22.26 -26.53 3.68
C VAL A 22 22.63 -26.04 5.05
N ASN A 23 23.71 -26.61 5.63
CA ASN A 23 24.12 -26.27 7.00
C ASN A 23 25.28 -25.28 7.00
N ILE A 24 25.14 -24.14 7.67
CA ILE A 24 26.15 -23.10 7.82
C ILE A 24 26.34 -22.78 9.29
N SER A 25 27.47 -23.18 9.87
CA SER A 25 27.82 -22.98 11.27
C SER A 25 28.88 -21.90 11.50
N GLY A 26 29.41 -21.30 10.45
CA GLY A 26 30.43 -20.25 10.54
C GLY A 26 30.99 -19.88 9.18
N GLY A 27 32.05 -19.08 9.18
CA GLY A 27 32.68 -18.58 7.96
C GLY A 27 31.99 -17.36 7.38
N THR A 28 32.42 -16.94 6.19
CA THR A 28 31.99 -15.68 5.58
C THR A 28 31.53 -15.91 4.14
N ILE A 29 30.31 -15.46 3.84
CA ILE A 29 29.72 -15.44 2.50
C ILE A 29 29.45 -13.98 2.16
N THR A 30 30.27 -13.41 1.28
CA THR A 30 30.22 -11.98 0.93
C THR A 30 30.61 -11.76 -0.52
N ASN A 31 30.28 -10.60 -1.07
CA ASN A 31 30.68 -10.16 -2.40
C ASN A 31 30.22 -11.10 -3.55
N ASN A 32 29.05 -11.67 -3.42
CA ASN A 32 28.44 -12.50 -4.45
C ASN A 32 27.34 -11.70 -5.13
N TYR A 33 27.52 -11.37 -6.39
CA TYR A 33 26.61 -10.51 -7.15
C TYR A 33 25.93 -11.29 -8.26
N SER A 34 24.66 -10.99 -8.49
CA SER A 34 23.88 -11.43 -9.65
C SER A 34 23.40 -10.22 -10.44
N GLY A 35 23.19 -10.39 -11.73
CA GLY A 35 22.80 -9.30 -12.62
C GLY A 35 23.95 -8.76 -13.45
N THR A 36 23.74 -7.64 -14.10
CA THR A 36 24.75 -6.96 -14.93
C THR A 36 24.58 -5.44 -14.85
N GLY A 37 25.68 -4.73 -14.69
CA GLY A 37 25.71 -3.26 -14.68
C GLY A 37 24.96 -2.67 -13.51
N GLU A 38 24.09 -1.70 -13.77
CA GLU A 38 23.33 -0.99 -12.70
C GLU A 38 22.29 -1.86 -11.96
N ASN A 39 22.04 -3.09 -12.43
CA ASN A 39 21.11 -4.05 -11.85
C ASN A 39 21.82 -5.20 -11.12
N GLU A 40 23.06 -4.99 -10.70
CA GLU A 40 23.74 -5.97 -9.86
C GLU A 40 23.19 -5.95 -8.43
N GLU A 41 22.82 -7.13 -7.94
CA GLU A 41 22.35 -7.32 -6.55
C GLU A 41 23.26 -8.33 -5.84
N GLU A 42 23.62 -8.04 -4.60
CA GLU A 42 24.38 -8.96 -3.78
C GLU A 42 23.48 -10.10 -3.28
N ASN A 43 23.67 -11.29 -3.84
CA ASN A 43 22.96 -12.51 -3.48
C ASN A 43 23.92 -13.52 -2.84
N ALA A 44 23.82 -13.66 -1.52
CA ALA A 44 24.67 -14.58 -0.79
C ALA A 44 24.26 -16.04 -1.02
N ILE A 45 22.98 -16.32 -0.88
CA ILE A 45 22.43 -17.70 -0.90
C ILE A 45 21.11 -17.67 -1.67
N VAL A 46 20.91 -18.64 -2.55
CA VAL A 46 19.63 -18.89 -3.23
C VAL A 46 19.19 -20.32 -2.96
N LEU A 47 18.00 -20.45 -2.38
CA LEU A 47 17.40 -21.74 -2.03
C LEU A 47 16.11 -21.91 -2.82
N MET A 48 15.90 -23.09 -3.40
CA MET A 48 14.70 -23.36 -4.19
C MET A 48 14.28 -24.82 -4.20
N GLY A 49 13.01 -25.07 -4.46
CA GLY A 49 12.49 -26.33 -4.96
C GLY A 49 12.31 -26.27 -6.47
N TRP A 50 12.48 -27.36 -7.15
CA TRP A 50 12.29 -27.47 -8.60
C TRP A 50 11.24 -28.54 -8.90
N ASP A 51 9.97 -28.11 -8.98
CA ASP A 51 8.88 -28.89 -9.56
C ASP A 51 7.87 -27.93 -10.23
N PRO A 52 7.57 -28.06 -11.52
CA PRO A 52 6.60 -27.22 -12.22
C PRO A 52 5.16 -27.40 -11.69
N ASN A 53 4.90 -28.46 -10.90
CA ASN A 53 3.64 -28.75 -10.27
C ASN A 53 3.79 -28.77 -8.74
N LEU A 54 4.43 -27.74 -8.18
CA LEU A 54 4.68 -27.59 -6.75
C LEU A 54 3.48 -28.03 -5.90
N THR A 55 3.69 -29.05 -5.09
CA THR A 55 2.71 -29.64 -4.19
C THR A 55 3.27 -29.69 -2.77
N GLU A 56 2.47 -30.03 -1.79
CA GLU A 56 2.92 -30.27 -0.40
C GLU A 56 4.01 -31.35 -0.28
N ASP A 57 4.12 -32.22 -1.27
CA ASP A 57 5.14 -33.27 -1.37
C ASP A 57 6.44 -32.80 -2.06
N THR A 58 6.54 -31.56 -2.49
CA THR A 58 7.75 -31.02 -3.11
C THR A 58 8.79 -30.72 -2.04
N GLY A 59 9.98 -31.29 -2.16
CA GLY A 59 11.11 -30.95 -1.29
C GLY A 59 11.71 -29.59 -1.66
N PHE A 60 12.23 -28.89 -0.67
CA PHE A 60 12.93 -27.61 -0.83
C PHE A 60 14.36 -27.71 -0.32
N ALA A 61 15.21 -26.81 -0.76
CA ALA A 61 16.52 -26.62 -0.16
C ALA A 61 16.39 -25.70 1.05
N ASP A 62 16.43 -26.25 2.26
CA ASP A 62 16.33 -25.49 3.49
C ASP A 62 17.71 -25.08 4.02
N LEU A 63 17.79 -23.92 4.70
CA LEU A 63 19.03 -23.40 5.28
C LEU A 63 19.00 -23.54 6.79
N HIS A 64 20.02 -24.19 7.35
CA HIS A 64 20.23 -24.31 8.80
C HIS A 64 21.40 -23.41 9.22
N LEU A 65 21.13 -22.41 10.05
CA LEU A 65 22.11 -21.47 10.58
C LEU A 65 22.40 -21.76 12.05
N SER A 66 23.68 -21.88 12.39
CA SER A 66 24.15 -21.99 13.77
C SER A 66 25.47 -21.23 13.96
N ASP A 67 25.89 -21.07 15.21
CA ASP A 67 27.15 -20.42 15.61
C ASP A 67 27.31 -18.99 15.04
N SER A 68 28.38 -18.68 14.32
CA SER A 68 28.71 -17.29 13.95
C SER A 68 28.97 -17.11 12.45
N PRO A 69 28.01 -17.40 11.58
CA PRO A 69 28.17 -17.14 10.15
C PRO A 69 28.11 -15.62 9.87
N VAL A 70 28.89 -15.20 8.88
CA VAL A 70 28.82 -13.84 8.31
C VAL A 70 28.25 -13.95 6.90
N ILE A 71 27.05 -13.42 6.73
CA ILE A 71 26.34 -13.45 5.43
C ILE A 71 26.03 -11.99 5.05
N THR A 72 26.60 -11.51 3.94
CA THR A 72 26.23 -10.23 3.35
C THR A 72 25.53 -10.45 2.03
N GLY A 73 24.58 -9.58 1.72
CA GLY A 73 23.65 -9.79 0.60
C GLY A 73 22.40 -10.56 1.03
N SER A 74 21.58 -10.92 0.07
CA SER A 74 20.29 -11.55 0.33
C SER A 74 20.38 -13.08 0.47
N VAL A 75 19.56 -13.65 1.35
CA VAL A 75 19.14 -15.04 1.31
C VAL A 75 17.81 -15.09 0.56
N THR A 76 17.84 -15.55 -0.69
CA THR A 76 16.66 -15.66 -1.52
C THR A 76 15.96 -16.99 -1.29
N LEU A 77 14.71 -16.92 -0.85
CA LEU A 77 13.82 -18.07 -0.71
C LEU A 77 12.90 -18.12 -1.94
N SER A 78 13.21 -19.06 -2.85
CA SER A 78 12.39 -19.24 -4.05
C SER A 78 11.15 -20.04 -3.71
N ASP A 79 10.16 -19.33 -3.19
CA ASP A 79 8.83 -19.84 -2.86
C ASP A 79 7.91 -19.81 -4.10
N ASP A 80 6.88 -20.63 -4.04
CA ASP A 80 5.71 -20.47 -4.90
C ASP A 80 4.55 -19.84 -4.10
N ASN A 81 3.35 -19.90 -4.68
CA ASN A 81 2.17 -19.36 -4.01
C ASN A 81 1.71 -20.15 -2.75
N ASN A 82 2.27 -21.30 -2.43
CA ASN A 82 1.81 -22.13 -1.32
C ASN A 82 2.92 -22.72 -0.47
N TYR A 83 4.11 -22.92 -1.04
CA TYR A 83 5.21 -23.63 -0.42
C TYR A 83 6.54 -22.93 -0.71
N GLY A 84 7.53 -23.12 0.14
CA GLY A 84 8.85 -22.54 -0.07
C GLY A 84 9.89 -23.06 0.91
N PRO A 85 11.18 -22.81 0.60
CA PRO A 85 12.27 -23.11 1.51
C PRO A 85 12.20 -22.27 2.78
N ARG A 86 12.86 -22.73 3.85
CA ARG A 86 12.91 -22.07 5.16
C ARG A 86 14.33 -21.88 5.62
N ILE A 87 14.51 -20.93 6.52
CA ILE A 87 15.71 -20.77 7.33
C ILE A 87 15.43 -21.33 8.72
N TYR A 88 16.16 -22.34 9.13
CA TYR A 88 16.12 -22.87 10.49
C TYR A 88 17.23 -22.25 11.32
N VAL A 89 16.85 -21.68 12.45
CA VAL A 89 17.78 -21.00 13.38
C VAL A 89 18.10 -21.90 14.55
N GLY A 90 19.38 -22.36 14.62
CA GLY A 90 19.88 -23.18 15.72
C GLY A 90 20.11 -22.36 17.00
N LYS A 91 20.14 -23.07 18.16
CA LYS A 91 20.33 -22.47 19.50
C LYS A 91 21.61 -21.64 19.67
N SER A 92 22.66 -22.03 18.93
CA SER A 92 23.97 -21.42 19.03
C SER A 92 24.19 -20.24 18.07
N LEU A 93 23.15 -19.83 17.30
CA LEU A 93 23.31 -18.74 16.35
C LEU A 93 23.70 -17.44 17.06
N GLN A 94 24.81 -16.86 16.64
CA GLN A 94 25.30 -15.57 17.08
C GLN A 94 25.67 -14.75 15.83
N LEU A 95 24.77 -13.91 15.37
CA LEU A 95 25.08 -12.96 14.33
C LEU A 95 25.74 -11.73 14.99
N SER A 96 27.00 -11.47 14.62
CA SER A 96 27.60 -10.16 14.93
C SER A 96 26.75 -9.09 14.23
N ASP A 97 26.84 -7.84 14.62
CA ASP A 97 26.09 -6.63 14.23
C ASP A 97 25.46 -6.53 12.81
N LYS A 98 25.38 -7.61 12.06
CA LYS A 98 24.83 -7.69 10.70
C LYS A 98 23.55 -8.49 10.68
N HIS A 99 22.55 -7.89 10.06
CA HIS A 99 21.26 -8.51 9.82
C HIS A 99 21.27 -9.28 8.51
N ILE A 100 20.53 -10.38 8.46
CA ILE A 100 20.34 -11.16 7.23
C ILE A 100 19.13 -10.63 6.49
N LEU A 101 19.36 -10.14 5.28
CA LEU A 101 18.28 -9.77 4.35
C LEU A 101 17.68 -11.07 3.76
N VAL A 102 16.39 -11.26 3.94
CA VAL A 102 15.66 -12.39 3.36
C VAL A 102 14.72 -11.86 2.27
N THR A 103 14.85 -12.43 1.08
CA THR A 103 14.08 -12.01 -0.09
C THR A 103 13.26 -13.18 -0.62
N PRO A 104 11.92 -13.06 -0.73
CA PRO A 104 11.09 -14.10 -1.35
C PRO A 104 11.02 -13.92 -2.86
N THR A 105 10.61 -14.95 -3.58
CA THR A 105 10.19 -14.81 -4.98
C THR A 105 8.80 -14.18 -5.05
N TYR A 106 7.84 -14.68 -4.29
CA TYR A 106 6.47 -14.16 -4.24
C TYR A 106 6.13 -13.57 -2.87
N GLY A 107 6.64 -14.14 -1.77
CA GLY A 107 6.39 -13.66 -0.41
C GLY A 107 4.91 -13.69 -0.02
N LYS A 108 4.22 -14.78 -0.37
CA LYS A 108 2.82 -14.96 -0.01
C LYS A 108 2.63 -14.87 1.50
N ALA A 109 1.61 -14.12 1.92
CA ALA A 109 1.24 -14.01 3.33
C ALA A 109 1.07 -15.40 3.98
N ASP A 110 1.47 -15.48 5.24
CA ASP A 110 1.43 -16.65 6.11
C ASP A 110 2.42 -17.79 5.81
N LEU A 111 3.16 -17.74 4.69
CA LEU A 111 4.26 -18.70 4.49
C LEU A 111 5.40 -18.43 5.47
N ILE A 112 5.94 -19.52 6.04
CA ILE A 112 7.05 -19.47 6.98
C ILE A 112 8.35 -19.23 6.20
N ALA A 113 9.07 -18.15 6.56
CA ALA A 113 10.39 -17.85 6.04
C ALA A 113 11.50 -18.29 6.99
N VAL A 114 11.30 -18.07 8.30
CA VAL A 114 12.29 -18.43 9.33
C VAL A 114 11.59 -19.23 10.43
N GLU A 115 12.23 -20.31 10.87
CA GLU A 115 11.78 -21.15 11.97
C GLU A 115 12.84 -21.20 13.07
N TYR A 116 12.45 -20.84 14.28
CA TYR A 116 13.27 -20.93 15.47
C TYR A 116 12.92 -22.19 16.26
N GLU A 117 13.81 -22.60 17.15
CA GLU A 117 13.56 -23.76 18.01
C GLU A 117 12.33 -23.57 18.91
N ASN A 118 12.17 -22.37 19.46
CA ASN A 118 11.05 -21.98 20.33
C ASN A 118 10.79 -20.47 20.30
N ASP A 119 9.72 -20.04 20.98
CA ASP A 119 9.30 -18.63 21.02
C ASP A 119 10.34 -17.70 21.65
N SER A 120 11.04 -18.14 22.69
CA SER A 120 12.11 -17.35 23.33
C SER A 120 13.28 -17.09 22.39
N ALA A 121 13.65 -18.07 21.58
CA ALA A 121 14.67 -17.90 20.55
C ALA A 121 14.21 -16.93 19.48
N ALA A 122 12.94 -17.03 19.02
CA ALA A 122 12.35 -16.09 18.09
C ALA A 122 12.38 -14.66 18.65
N GLU A 123 11.97 -14.45 19.89
CA GLU A 123 11.98 -13.13 20.54
C GLU A 123 13.38 -12.51 20.61
N SER A 124 14.39 -13.36 20.84
CA SER A 124 15.79 -12.90 20.94
C SER A 124 16.41 -12.55 19.59
N PHE A 125 15.99 -13.18 18.50
CA PHE A 125 16.69 -13.12 17.21
C PHE A 125 15.84 -12.59 16.06
N GLU A 126 14.53 -12.29 16.25
CA GLU A 126 13.65 -11.84 15.16
C GLU A 126 14.18 -10.58 14.45
N SER A 127 14.80 -9.68 15.20
CA SER A 127 15.36 -8.44 14.66
C SER A 127 16.59 -8.65 13.77
N GLN A 128 17.18 -9.84 13.77
CA GLN A 128 18.35 -10.17 12.95
C GLN A 128 17.98 -10.53 11.51
N PHE A 129 16.70 -10.75 11.22
CA PHE A 129 16.20 -11.00 9.89
C PHE A 129 15.27 -9.87 9.43
N TYR A 130 15.44 -9.43 8.23
CA TYR A 130 14.61 -8.36 7.66
C TYR A 130 14.33 -8.59 6.17
N SER A 131 13.34 -7.92 5.64
CA SER A 131 13.02 -7.90 4.22
C SER A 131 12.76 -6.47 3.75
N ASN A 132 13.12 -6.16 2.52
CA ASN A 132 12.96 -4.85 1.90
C ASN A 132 11.99 -4.84 0.71
N GLY A 133 11.26 -5.93 0.50
CA GLY A 133 10.34 -6.10 -0.64
C GLY A 133 8.88 -5.74 -0.35
N MET A 134 7.99 -6.23 -1.23
CA MET A 134 6.53 -6.15 -1.04
C MET A 134 6.04 -6.96 0.16
N SER A 135 6.87 -7.86 0.68
CA SER A 135 6.59 -8.66 1.87
C SER A 135 7.57 -8.29 2.98
N LYS A 136 7.07 -8.25 4.19
CA LYS A 136 7.85 -8.11 5.42
C LYS A 136 7.77 -9.37 6.24
N LEU A 137 8.77 -9.58 7.09
CA LEU A 137 8.75 -10.66 8.09
C LEU A 137 7.98 -10.20 9.33
N VAL A 138 7.07 -11.04 9.81
CA VAL A 138 6.28 -10.80 11.04
C VAL A 138 6.33 -12.04 11.89
N ARG A 139 6.58 -11.88 13.20
CA ARG A 139 6.64 -12.97 14.15
C ARG A 139 5.25 -13.57 14.43
N ASP A 140 5.19 -14.89 14.43
CA ASP A 140 4.04 -15.67 14.87
C ASP A 140 4.55 -16.91 15.66
N GLY A 141 4.59 -16.79 16.98
CA GLY A 141 5.22 -17.78 17.86
C GLY A 141 6.71 -17.92 17.54
N LYS A 142 7.13 -19.14 17.26
CA LYS A 142 8.52 -19.48 16.88
C LYS A 142 8.85 -19.24 15.40
N TYR A 143 7.97 -18.62 14.63
CA TYR A 143 8.14 -18.40 13.20
C TYR A 143 8.26 -16.93 12.85
N LEU A 144 9.02 -16.60 11.80
CA LEU A 144 8.80 -15.40 11.02
C LEU A 144 8.10 -15.81 9.72
N LYS A 145 6.93 -15.23 9.50
CA LYS A 145 6.09 -15.44 8.32
C LYS A 145 6.10 -14.22 7.43
N TRP A 146 5.87 -14.43 6.15
CA TRP A 146 5.64 -13.34 5.21
C TRP A 146 4.31 -12.64 5.50
N ALA A 147 4.34 -11.32 5.48
CA ALA A 147 3.16 -10.48 5.49
C ALA A 147 3.32 -9.37 4.44
N LEU A 148 2.29 -9.14 3.64
CA LEU A 148 2.34 -8.11 2.60
C LEU A 148 2.43 -6.72 3.21
N VAL A 149 3.28 -5.89 2.64
CA VAL A 149 3.32 -4.45 2.94
C VAL A 149 2.20 -3.79 2.16
N LYS A 150 1.30 -3.14 2.87
CA LYS A 150 0.16 -2.44 2.28
C LYS A 150 0.54 -1.02 1.86
N PRO A 151 -0.06 -0.47 0.79
CA PRO A 151 0.09 0.94 0.49
C PRO A 151 -0.52 1.81 1.59
N LYS A 152 -0.03 3.02 1.73
CA LYS A 152 -0.70 4.07 2.51
C LYS A 152 -1.67 4.78 1.59
N VAL A 153 -2.95 4.80 1.94
CA VAL A 153 -4.01 5.41 1.14
C VAL A 153 -4.64 6.56 1.92
N GLN A 154 -4.81 7.68 1.26
CA GLN A 154 -5.54 8.84 1.77
C GLN A 154 -6.54 9.29 0.72
N VAL A 155 -7.70 9.77 1.16
CA VAL A 155 -8.69 10.38 0.29
C VAL A 155 -9.01 11.80 0.79
N SER A 156 -9.10 12.73 -0.12
CA SER A 156 -9.43 14.14 0.15
C SER A 156 -10.49 14.64 -0.84
N ALA A 157 -11.20 15.67 -0.44
CA ALA A 157 -12.14 16.39 -1.29
C ALA A 157 -11.62 17.79 -1.58
N ASP A 158 -11.89 18.31 -2.77
CA ASP A 158 -11.55 19.67 -3.18
C ASP A 158 -12.37 20.73 -2.44
N LYS A 159 -13.54 20.34 -1.90
CA LYS A 159 -14.48 21.19 -1.16
C LYS A 159 -15.09 20.41 0.00
N GLU A 160 -15.37 21.10 1.10
CA GLU A 160 -16.04 20.50 2.26
C GLU A 160 -17.55 20.32 2.06
N LYS A 161 -18.15 21.15 1.23
CA LYS A 161 -19.60 21.15 0.94
C LYS A 161 -19.83 21.30 -0.56
N GLY A 162 -20.87 20.65 -1.04
CA GLY A 162 -21.38 20.79 -2.38
C GLY A 162 -22.77 21.41 -2.39
N CYS A 163 -23.12 22.06 -3.50
CA CYS A 163 -24.51 22.37 -3.80
C CYS A 163 -24.96 21.52 -4.99
N PRO A 164 -26.28 21.32 -5.22
CA PRO A 164 -26.78 20.42 -6.26
C PRO A 164 -26.21 20.65 -7.66
N SER A 165 -25.79 21.88 -7.98
CA SER A 165 -25.15 22.24 -9.24
C SER A 165 -23.62 22.20 -9.21
N SER A 166 -23.00 22.09 -8.04
CA SER A 166 -21.56 22.11 -7.83
C SER A 166 -21.04 20.77 -7.38
N LYS A 167 -20.37 20.06 -8.26
CA LYS A 167 -19.77 18.76 -7.98
C LYS A 167 -18.55 18.89 -7.06
N ILE A 168 -18.28 17.84 -6.30
CA ILE A 168 -17.07 17.68 -5.48
C ILE A 168 -16.15 16.69 -6.18
N VAL A 169 -14.86 16.99 -6.21
CA VAL A 169 -13.83 16.07 -6.71
C VAL A 169 -13.11 15.44 -5.54
N LEU A 170 -13.20 14.12 -5.45
CA LEU A 170 -12.44 13.31 -4.52
C LEU A 170 -11.13 12.89 -5.18
N THR A 171 -10.04 12.95 -4.42
CA THR A 171 -8.72 12.50 -4.89
C THR A 171 -8.17 11.47 -3.91
N ALA A 172 -7.83 10.30 -4.42
CA ALA A 172 -7.13 9.26 -3.68
C ALA A 172 -5.63 9.41 -3.91
N LYS A 173 -4.87 9.48 -2.83
CA LYS A 173 -3.40 9.46 -2.88
C LYS A 173 -2.89 8.19 -2.25
N ALA A 174 -2.17 7.40 -3.03
CA ALA A 174 -1.51 6.19 -2.56
C ALA A 174 0.01 6.38 -2.57
N THR A 175 0.69 5.76 -1.61
CA THR A 175 2.16 5.68 -1.55
C THR A 175 2.58 4.32 -1.00
N HIS A 176 3.71 3.82 -1.45
CA HIS A 176 4.30 2.57 -0.98
C HIS A 176 5.79 2.76 -0.65
N VAL A 177 6.33 1.96 0.26
CA VAL A 177 7.75 2.02 0.61
C VAL A 177 8.70 1.68 -0.54
N LEU A 178 8.17 1.09 -1.61
CA LEU A 178 8.89 0.71 -2.83
C LEU A 178 8.44 1.52 -4.06
N ASP A 179 7.92 2.73 -3.90
CA ASP A 179 7.53 3.57 -5.05
C ASP A 179 8.69 3.81 -6.03
N ASP A 180 9.91 3.93 -5.51
CA ASP A 180 11.15 4.04 -6.30
C ASP A 180 11.52 2.75 -7.08
N LYS A 181 10.87 1.63 -6.79
CA LYS A 181 11.06 0.32 -7.45
C LYS A 181 9.94 -0.02 -8.44
N GLY A 182 9.20 0.97 -8.91
CA GLY A 182 8.22 0.81 -9.99
C GLY A 182 6.91 0.14 -9.57
N ILE A 183 6.40 0.48 -8.38
CA ILE A 183 5.04 0.09 -7.97
C ILE A 183 4.02 0.80 -8.87
N THR A 184 3.02 0.05 -9.28
CA THR A 184 1.84 0.57 -9.98
C THR A 184 0.60 0.49 -9.10
N TYR A 185 -0.34 1.42 -9.30
CA TYR A 185 -1.56 1.48 -8.52
C TYR A 185 -2.78 1.32 -9.41
N SER A 186 -3.78 0.58 -8.91
CA SER A 186 -5.12 0.54 -9.45
C SER A 186 -6.14 0.91 -8.38
N TYR A 187 -7.25 1.50 -8.80
CA TYR A 187 -8.27 2.08 -7.92
C TYR A 187 -9.63 1.47 -8.23
N GLN A 188 -10.46 1.32 -7.22
CA GLN A 188 -11.88 1.02 -7.35
C GLN A 188 -12.66 1.82 -6.30
N TRP A 189 -13.64 2.59 -6.77
CA TRP A 189 -14.48 3.40 -5.90
C TRP A 189 -15.81 2.70 -5.55
N TYR A 190 -16.29 3.00 -4.36
CA TYR A 190 -17.56 2.55 -3.80
C TYR A 190 -18.31 3.73 -3.20
N LYS A 191 -19.65 3.68 -3.22
CA LYS A 191 -20.52 4.58 -2.47
C LYS A 191 -21.42 3.74 -1.58
N ASP A 192 -21.46 4.03 -0.28
CA ASP A 192 -22.26 3.33 0.72
C ASP A 192 -22.12 1.79 0.59
N ASP A 193 -20.84 1.34 0.45
CA ASP A 193 -20.40 -0.03 0.20
C ASP A 193 -20.85 -0.68 -1.12
N GLN A 194 -21.52 0.09 -1.99
CA GLN A 194 -21.86 -0.38 -3.34
C GLN A 194 -20.78 0.03 -4.35
N ILE A 195 -20.35 -0.93 -5.18
CA ILE A 195 -19.32 -0.67 -6.20
C ILE A 195 -19.81 0.36 -7.22
N LEU A 196 -18.96 1.34 -7.50
CA LEU A 196 -19.17 2.29 -8.59
C LEU A 196 -18.50 1.74 -9.85
N ASN A 197 -19.27 1.08 -10.70
CA ASN A 197 -18.75 0.48 -11.91
C ASN A 197 -18.01 1.50 -12.79
N SER A 198 -16.86 1.09 -13.34
CA SER A 198 -15.99 1.93 -14.18
C SER A 198 -15.38 3.16 -13.50
N GLN A 199 -15.51 3.31 -12.19
CA GLN A 199 -14.82 4.35 -11.42
C GLN A 199 -13.51 3.80 -10.86
N THR A 200 -12.49 3.78 -11.73
CA THR A 200 -11.17 3.17 -11.48
C THR A 200 -10.02 4.17 -11.58
N GLY A 201 -10.33 5.46 -11.62
CA GLY A 201 -9.32 6.53 -11.63
C GLY A 201 -8.88 6.93 -10.23
N GLU A 202 -7.76 7.64 -10.14
CA GLU A 202 -7.28 8.28 -8.91
C GLU A 202 -8.28 9.32 -8.37
N THR A 203 -9.10 9.88 -9.24
CA THR A 203 -10.13 10.87 -8.88
C THR A 203 -11.53 10.36 -9.16
N LEU A 204 -12.48 10.83 -8.34
CA LEU A 204 -13.90 10.59 -8.50
C LEU A 204 -14.67 11.90 -8.35
N THR A 205 -15.53 12.21 -9.34
CA THR A 205 -16.42 13.38 -9.25
C THR A 205 -17.79 12.96 -8.74
N VAL A 206 -18.25 13.57 -7.66
CA VAL A 206 -19.50 13.23 -6.98
C VAL A 206 -20.45 14.41 -6.89
N SER A 207 -21.76 14.13 -6.91
CA SER A 207 -22.85 15.10 -6.80
C SER A 207 -23.89 14.73 -5.73
N GLU A 208 -23.61 13.70 -4.95
CA GLU A 208 -24.54 13.20 -3.96
C GLU A 208 -23.81 12.96 -2.63
N ALA A 209 -24.55 13.12 -1.53
CA ALA A 209 -24.08 12.73 -0.22
C ALA A 209 -23.86 11.23 -0.11
N GLY A 210 -23.01 10.82 0.80
CA GLY A 210 -22.75 9.41 1.09
C GLY A 210 -21.36 9.18 1.63
N THR A 211 -21.08 7.93 1.98
CA THR A 211 -19.73 7.48 2.33
C THR A 211 -19.06 6.95 1.07
N TYR A 212 -18.00 7.62 0.63
CA TYR A 212 -17.20 7.18 -0.48
C TYR A 212 -15.96 6.48 0.01
N LYS A 213 -15.72 5.28 -0.51
CA LYS A 213 -14.57 4.45 -0.18
C LYS A 213 -13.80 4.16 -1.47
N VAL A 214 -12.49 4.28 -1.39
CA VAL A 214 -11.59 3.84 -2.45
C VAL A 214 -10.79 2.63 -1.95
N GLU A 215 -10.74 1.60 -2.77
CA GLU A 215 -9.83 0.48 -2.64
C GLU A 215 -8.67 0.68 -3.60
N VAL A 216 -7.45 0.62 -3.08
CA VAL A 216 -6.23 0.81 -3.87
C VAL A 216 -5.38 -0.44 -3.78
N THR A 217 -5.06 -1.01 -4.93
CA THR A 217 -4.14 -2.14 -5.05
C THR A 217 -2.80 -1.65 -5.58
N ALA A 218 -1.76 -1.85 -4.79
CA ALA A 218 -0.36 -1.68 -5.21
C ALA A 218 0.14 -2.99 -5.82
N THR A 219 0.77 -2.91 -6.98
CA THR A 219 1.31 -4.05 -7.73
C THR A 219 2.78 -3.84 -8.00
N SER A 220 3.62 -4.79 -7.62
CA SER A 220 5.06 -4.79 -7.94
C SER A 220 5.32 -5.21 -9.39
N GLN A 221 6.53 -4.98 -9.90
CA GLN A 221 6.96 -5.48 -11.21
C GLN A 221 6.90 -7.00 -11.33
N ALA A 222 7.01 -7.73 -10.22
CA ALA A 222 6.85 -9.18 -10.17
C ALA A 222 5.37 -9.63 -10.11
N GLY A 223 4.40 -8.71 -10.14
CA GLY A 223 2.97 -9.03 -10.10
C GLY A 223 2.43 -9.33 -8.70
N VAL A 224 3.21 -9.11 -7.63
CA VAL A 224 2.73 -9.25 -6.25
C VAL A 224 1.83 -8.07 -5.89
N ASN A 225 0.66 -8.35 -5.34
CA ASN A 225 -0.36 -7.35 -5.05
C ASN A 225 -0.60 -7.19 -3.55
N SER A 226 -0.82 -5.96 -3.11
CA SER A 226 -1.33 -5.65 -1.77
C SER A 226 -2.37 -4.55 -1.85
N THR A 227 -3.41 -4.63 -1.01
CA THR A 227 -4.58 -3.76 -1.11
C THR A 227 -4.84 -3.07 0.23
N GLU A 228 -5.25 -1.80 0.16
CA GLU A 228 -5.68 -1.00 1.31
C GLU A 228 -6.83 -0.08 0.90
N THR A 229 -7.61 0.38 1.88
CA THR A 229 -8.79 1.23 1.65
C THR A 229 -8.70 2.54 2.42
N ALA A 230 -9.35 3.57 1.89
CA ALA A 230 -9.63 4.81 2.60
C ALA A 230 -11.05 5.28 2.30
N SER A 231 -11.65 6.01 3.23
CA SER A 231 -13.02 6.49 3.09
C SER A 231 -13.14 7.97 3.46
N ILE A 232 -14.12 8.64 2.87
CA ILE A 232 -14.52 10.01 3.17
C ILE A 232 -16.03 10.12 3.17
N VAL A 233 -16.58 10.87 4.11
CA VAL A 233 -18.02 11.16 4.17
C VAL A 233 -18.27 12.52 3.50
N ILE A 234 -19.12 12.53 2.50
CA ILE A 234 -19.60 13.73 1.85
C ILE A 234 -20.97 14.08 2.41
N PRO A 235 -21.13 15.26 3.03
CA PRO A 235 -22.40 15.70 3.61
C PRO A 235 -23.45 15.97 2.53
N ALA A 236 -24.68 16.18 2.98
CA ALA A 236 -25.76 16.56 2.09
C ALA A 236 -25.39 17.81 1.29
N PHE A 237 -25.76 17.78 0.01
CA PHE A 237 -25.61 18.94 -0.89
C PHE A 237 -26.74 19.93 -0.59
N GLU A 238 -26.36 21.12 -0.16
CA GLU A 238 -27.30 22.16 0.27
C GLU A 238 -26.96 23.49 -0.42
N HIS A 239 -27.99 24.26 -0.73
CA HIS A 239 -27.77 25.64 -1.14
C HIS A 239 -27.58 26.55 0.07
N SER A 240 -26.61 27.43 -0.01
CA SER A 240 -26.44 28.54 0.94
C SER A 240 -26.61 29.86 0.20
N TYR A 241 -27.84 30.34 0.18
CA TYR A 241 -28.20 31.56 -0.54
C TYR A 241 -27.98 32.80 0.30
N SER A 242 -27.53 33.86 -0.36
CA SER A 242 -27.52 35.23 0.15
C SER A 242 -28.10 36.16 -0.90
N TRP A 243 -28.91 37.12 -0.46
CA TRP A 243 -29.47 38.12 -1.34
C TRP A 243 -28.38 39.03 -1.89
N GLN A 244 -28.44 39.23 -3.22
CA GLN A 244 -27.65 40.20 -3.97
C GLN A 244 -28.61 41.12 -4.69
N PHE A 245 -28.18 42.35 -4.93
CA PHE A 245 -29.02 43.35 -5.62
C PHE A 245 -28.17 44.38 -6.33
N ASP A 246 -28.73 44.96 -7.36
CA ASP A 246 -28.26 46.17 -8.04
C ASP A 246 -29.35 47.25 -7.97
N LYS A 247 -29.25 48.26 -8.82
CA LYS A 247 -30.23 49.37 -8.84
C LYS A 247 -31.63 48.96 -9.32
N THR A 248 -31.73 47.88 -10.07
CA THR A 248 -32.95 47.47 -10.78
C THR A 248 -33.48 46.09 -10.40
N ASN A 249 -32.59 45.21 -9.98
CA ASN A 249 -32.93 43.81 -9.75
C ASN A 249 -32.34 43.28 -8.43
N HIS A 250 -32.90 42.18 -7.97
CA HIS A 250 -32.37 41.37 -6.87
C HIS A 250 -32.37 39.88 -7.28
N TRP A 251 -31.50 39.10 -6.66
CA TRP A 251 -31.38 37.67 -6.87
C TRP A 251 -30.75 36.99 -5.64
N GLU A 252 -30.90 35.70 -5.54
CA GLU A 252 -30.15 34.92 -4.55
C GLU A 252 -28.88 34.37 -5.16
N HIS A 253 -27.78 34.48 -4.44
CA HIS A 253 -26.48 33.95 -4.81
C HIS A 253 -26.13 32.78 -3.89
N CYS A 254 -25.86 31.58 -4.46
CA CYS A 254 -25.34 30.45 -3.76
C CYS A 254 -23.81 30.53 -3.64
N SER A 255 -23.30 30.80 -2.45
CA SER A 255 -21.86 30.93 -2.19
C SER A 255 -21.09 29.61 -2.38
N ILE A 256 -21.74 28.46 -2.24
CA ILE A 256 -21.12 27.14 -2.39
C ILE A 256 -20.94 26.79 -3.88
N GLY A 257 -21.99 27.00 -4.70
CA GLY A 257 -21.99 26.70 -6.12
C GLY A 257 -21.54 27.84 -7.03
N ASN A 258 -21.40 29.03 -6.46
CA ASN A 258 -21.15 30.27 -7.22
C ASN A 258 -22.24 30.52 -8.30
N GLU A 259 -23.49 30.31 -7.94
CA GLU A 259 -24.65 30.41 -8.83
C GLU A 259 -25.61 31.49 -8.39
N ASN A 260 -26.27 32.10 -9.35
CA ASN A 260 -27.32 33.04 -9.12
C ASN A 260 -28.68 32.46 -9.53
N THR A 261 -29.71 32.73 -8.76
CA THR A 261 -31.09 32.52 -9.20
C THR A 261 -31.42 33.54 -10.32
N THR A 262 -32.59 33.39 -10.94
CA THR A 262 -33.08 34.35 -11.90
C THR A 262 -33.20 35.73 -11.25
N GLN A 263 -32.70 36.74 -11.91
CA GLN A 263 -32.82 38.12 -11.45
C GLN A 263 -34.28 38.59 -11.55
N GLU A 264 -34.79 39.14 -10.46
CA GLU A 264 -36.13 39.73 -10.40
C GLU A 264 -36.03 41.24 -10.26
N ALA A 265 -36.88 41.95 -11.01
CA ALA A 265 -36.93 43.40 -10.94
C ALA A 265 -37.47 43.87 -9.58
N HIS A 266 -36.91 44.96 -9.07
CA HIS A 266 -37.45 45.62 -7.90
C HIS A 266 -38.85 46.14 -8.18
N THR A 267 -39.81 45.73 -7.37
CA THR A 267 -41.15 46.30 -7.34
C THR A 267 -41.22 47.30 -6.19
N PHE A 268 -41.23 48.58 -6.56
CA PHE A 268 -41.35 49.64 -5.56
C PHE A 268 -42.81 49.89 -5.27
N GLY A 269 -43.18 49.91 -4.01
CA GLY A 269 -44.48 50.35 -3.55
C GLY A 269 -44.63 51.86 -3.65
N ASN A 270 -45.79 52.36 -3.34
CA ASN A 270 -46.04 53.81 -3.25
C ASN A 270 -45.09 54.45 -2.24
N TRP A 271 -44.57 55.63 -2.61
CA TRP A 271 -43.74 56.40 -1.70
C TRP A 271 -44.47 56.69 -0.41
N VAL A 272 -43.87 56.39 0.70
CA VAL A 272 -44.36 56.76 2.05
C VAL A 272 -43.40 57.80 2.59
N VAL A 273 -43.93 58.97 2.88
CA VAL A 273 -43.17 60.03 3.54
C VAL A 273 -42.94 59.63 4.97
N THR A 274 -41.74 59.17 5.31
CA THR A 274 -41.35 58.76 6.66
C THR A 274 -40.94 59.94 7.54
N LYS A 275 -40.57 61.05 6.91
CA LYS A 275 -40.21 62.28 7.58
C LYS A 275 -40.58 63.48 6.65
N GLN A 276 -41.36 64.40 7.19
CA GLN A 276 -41.71 65.59 6.45
C GLN A 276 -40.55 66.57 6.46
N ALA A 277 -40.23 67.16 5.29
CA ALA A 277 -39.19 68.15 5.19
C ALA A 277 -39.56 69.40 6.02
N SER A 278 -38.58 69.95 6.72
CA SER A 278 -38.68 71.21 7.43
C SER A 278 -37.65 72.22 6.88
N ILE A 279 -37.92 73.49 7.06
CA ILE A 279 -36.98 74.53 6.59
C ILE A 279 -35.65 74.35 7.33
N GLY A 280 -34.57 74.09 6.57
CA GLY A 280 -33.23 73.94 7.09
C GLY A 280 -32.85 72.49 7.55
N ALA A 281 -33.69 71.46 7.24
CA ALA A 281 -33.36 70.04 7.43
C ALA A 281 -33.74 69.22 6.20
N GLU A 282 -32.92 68.19 5.91
CA GLU A 282 -33.22 67.19 4.86
C GLU A 282 -34.42 66.33 5.29
N GLY A 283 -35.35 66.07 4.37
CA GLY A 283 -36.55 65.27 4.57
C GLY A 283 -36.32 63.77 4.44
#